data_2a8d6d8a528bec7c0d0c7d0f00902fae
#
_entry.id   2a8d6d8a528bec7c0d0c7d0f00902fae
#
_cell.length_a   1.000
_cell.length_b   1.000
_cell.length_c   1.000
_cell.angle_alpha   90.00
_cell.angle_beta   90.00
_cell.angle_gamma   90.00
#
_symmetry.space_group_name_H-M   'P 1'
#
loop_
_entity.id
_entity.type
_entity.pdbx_description
1 polymer ?
#
loop_
_entity_poly.entity_id
_entity_poly.type
_entity_poly.pdbx_seq_one_letter_code
_entity_poly.pdbx_strand_id
1 'polypeptide(L)'
;LTPDVVKTLASMRVAAMSLSLDGSTPERHDALRGVDGTYARTLHLAREIAGTPISLQINTLVTAETVDDLPDIHRTVREIGAERWSLFFLITTGRGKSLGQITPERSEAVLNWAIDRMGERRPVVTTTEAPHYRRIALTRHAASLERAPAGPFARGLGIRDGNGVMFISHTGEVQPSGFLPLTAGYARTDSPLRIYRESPLFQDLRRAD
;
A
#
# COMPACT_ATOMS: atom_id res chain seq x y z
N LEU A 1 9.07 -10.19 -13.92
CA LEU A 1 8.20 -9.66 -14.96
C LEU A 1 9.04 -9.17 -16.14
N THR A 2 8.60 -9.47 -17.38
CA THR A 2 9.20 -9.00 -18.63
C THR A 2 8.20 -8.09 -19.37
N PRO A 3 8.63 -7.25 -20.32
CA PRO A 3 7.74 -6.43 -21.13
C PRO A 3 6.61 -7.23 -21.83
N ASP A 4 6.90 -8.45 -22.29
CA ASP A 4 5.89 -9.30 -22.94
C ASP A 4 4.80 -9.76 -21.99
N VAL A 5 5.15 -10.01 -20.71
CA VAL A 5 4.16 -10.30 -19.67
C VAL A 5 3.29 -9.08 -19.42
N VAL A 6 3.85 -7.87 -19.41
CA VAL A 6 3.05 -6.62 -19.25
C VAL A 6 2.06 -6.47 -20.40
N LYS A 7 2.47 -6.70 -21.65
CA LYS A 7 1.59 -6.68 -22.82
C LYS A 7 0.46 -7.71 -22.70
N THR A 8 0.80 -8.93 -22.27
CA THR A 8 -0.20 -9.98 -22.04
C THR A 8 -1.21 -9.55 -20.96
N LEU A 9 -0.75 -9.02 -19.83
CA LEU A 9 -1.64 -8.54 -18.77
C LEU A 9 -2.54 -7.38 -19.25
N ALA A 10 -2.00 -6.49 -20.08
CA ALA A 10 -2.79 -5.41 -20.68
C ALA A 10 -3.88 -5.96 -21.61
N SER A 11 -3.55 -6.97 -22.46
CA SER A 11 -4.53 -7.63 -23.33
C SER A 11 -5.62 -8.37 -22.55
N MET A 12 -5.30 -8.88 -21.37
CA MET A 12 -6.24 -9.48 -20.42
C MET A 12 -7.07 -8.45 -19.63
N ARG A 13 -6.89 -7.16 -19.91
CA ARG A 13 -7.56 -6.05 -19.23
C ARG A 13 -7.32 -6.02 -17.72
N VAL A 14 -6.10 -6.33 -17.28
CA VAL A 14 -5.71 -6.11 -15.88
C VAL A 14 -5.87 -4.63 -15.57
N ALA A 15 -6.66 -4.31 -14.55
CA ALA A 15 -7.04 -2.93 -14.24
C ALA A 15 -5.90 -2.14 -13.60
N ALA A 16 -5.09 -2.77 -12.75
CA ALA A 16 -4.04 -2.10 -12.02
C ALA A 16 -2.89 -3.05 -11.65
N MET A 17 -1.68 -2.50 -11.55
CA MET A 17 -0.49 -3.17 -11.04
C MET A 17 0.24 -2.28 -10.05
N SER A 18 0.87 -2.90 -9.07
CA SER A 18 1.73 -2.18 -8.13
C SER A 18 3.16 -2.73 -8.17
N LEU A 19 4.12 -1.81 -8.07
CA LEU A 19 5.55 -2.10 -7.94
C LEU A 19 6.07 -1.42 -6.69
N SER A 20 7.13 -1.99 -6.12
CA SER A 20 7.78 -1.39 -4.95
C SER A 20 9.01 -0.61 -5.37
N LEU A 21 9.14 0.63 -4.86
CA LEU A 21 10.30 1.48 -5.00
C LEU A 21 10.61 2.10 -3.64
N ASP A 22 11.67 1.62 -2.97
CA ASP A 22 11.98 1.99 -1.59
C ASP A 22 13.28 2.80 -1.45
N GLY A 23 13.80 3.31 -2.55
CA GLY A 23 14.96 4.19 -2.58
C GLY A 23 14.97 5.03 -3.83
N SER A 24 15.54 6.22 -3.77
CA SER A 24 15.71 7.12 -4.92
C SER A 24 16.94 6.76 -5.77
N THR A 25 17.84 5.92 -5.25
CA THR A 25 19.03 5.43 -5.93
C THR A 25 19.11 3.90 -5.92
N PRO A 26 19.90 3.30 -6.85
CA PRO A 26 20.13 1.85 -6.86
C PRO A 26 20.62 1.33 -5.50
N GLU A 27 21.59 2.00 -4.91
CA GLU A 27 22.23 1.56 -3.65
C GLU A 27 21.22 1.48 -2.52
N ARG A 28 20.35 2.49 -2.40
CA ARG A 28 19.33 2.55 -1.34
C ARG A 28 18.23 1.52 -1.54
N HIS A 29 17.72 1.42 -2.77
CA HIS A 29 16.64 0.48 -3.07
C HIS A 29 17.10 -0.96 -2.97
N ASP A 30 18.23 -1.28 -3.62
CA ASP A 30 18.75 -2.64 -3.70
C ASP A 30 19.20 -3.15 -2.32
N ALA A 31 19.79 -2.28 -1.48
CA ALA A 31 20.14 -2.61 -0.10
C ALA A 31 18.91 -3.04 0.73
N LEU A 32 17.78 -2.30 0.63
CA LEU A 32 16.57 -2.67 1.34
C LEU A 32 15.93 -3.97 0.80
N ARG A 33 16.03 -4.18 -0.51
CA ARG A 33 15.51 -5.39 -1.17
C ARG A 33 16.42 -6.60 -1.02
N GLY A 34 17.69 -6.40 -0.72
CA GLY A 34 18.72 -7.46 -0.60
C GLY A 34 19.06 -8.13 -1.93
N VAL A 35 18.81 -7.45 -3.06
CA VAL A 35 19.07 -7.98 -4.41
C VAL A 35 19.51 -6.86 -5.34
N ASP A 36 20.73 -6.95 -5.85
CA ASP A 36 21.30 -5.98 -6.77
C ASP A 36 20.53 -5.88 -8.10
N GLY A 37 20.45 -4.66 -8.64
CA GLY A 37 19.83 -4.35 -9.91
C GLY A 37 18.29 -4.34 -9.88
N THR A 38 17.67 -4.47 -8.71
CA THR A 38 16.21 -4.39 -8.59
C THR A 38 15.69 -2.99 -8.87
N TYR A 39 16.43 -1.95 -8.51
CA TYR A 39 16.08 -0.55 -8.82
C TYR A 39 15.88 -0.34 -10.33
N ALA A 40 16.90 -0.68 -11.12
CA ALA A 40 16.86 -0.50 -12.56
C ALA A 40 15.73 -1.31 -13.21
N ARG A 41 15.55 -2.56 -12.78
CA ARG A 41 14.44 -3.42 -13.25
C ARG A 41 13.09 -2.85 -12.88
N THR A 42 12.91 -2.32 -11.67
CA THR A 42 11.66 -1.71 -11.22
C THR A 42 11.32 -0.48 -12.05
N LEU A 43 12.28 0.42 -12.27
CA LEU A 43 12.06 1.62 -13.09
C LEU A 43 11.75 1.28 -14.55
N HIS A 44 12.47 0.32 -15.14
CA HIS A 44 12.19 -0.15 -16.49
C HIS A 44 10.75 -0.68 -16.61
N LEU A 45 10.37 -1.59 -15.72
CA LEU A 45 9.04 -2.18 -15.71
C LEU A 45 7.94 -1.14 -15.43
N ALA A 46 8.20 -0.19 -14.54
CA ALA A 46 7.25 0.89 -14.24
C ALA A 46 6.95 1.74 -15.48
N ARG A 47 7.98 2.08 -16.28
CA ARG A 47 7.82 2.82 -17.54
C ARG A 47 7.04 2.01 -18.58
N GLU A 48 7.30 0.71 -18.67
CA GLU A 48 6.55 -0.19 -19.56
C GLU A 48 5.06 -0.23 -19.19
N ILE A 49 4.75 -0.37 -17.89
CA ILE A 49 3.36 -0.37 -17.40
C ILE A 49 2.69 0.98 -17.66
N ALA A 50 3.38 2.10 -17.38
CA ALA A 50 2.84 3.44 -17.59
C ALA A 50 2.50 3.74 -19.06
N GLY A 51 3.13 3.03 -20.01
CA GLY A 51 2.81 3.06 -21.45
C GLY A 51 1.59 2.22 -21.85
N THR A 52 0.88 1.60 -20.90
CA THR A 52 -0.28 0.72 -21.16
C THR A 52 -1.54 1.29 -20.49
N PRO A 53 -2.74 0.72 -20.77
CA PRO A 53 -3.96 1.06 -20.03
C PRO A 53 -3.99 0.60 -18.56
N ILE A 54 -2.97 -0.12 -18.09
CA ILE A 54 -2.90 -0.61 -16.70
C ILE A 54 -2.56 0.55 -15.77
N SER A 55 -3.38 0.76 -14.76
CA SER A 55 -3.15 1.77 -13.72
C SER A 55 -1.93 1.40 -12.86
N LEU A 56 -0.88 2.23 -12.87
CA LEU A 56 0.35 1.96 -12.12
C LEU A 56 0.29 2.57 -10.73
N GLN A 57 0.51 1.74 -9.72
CA GLN A 57 0.79 2.17 -8.35
C GLN A 57 2.24 1.90 -7.98
N ILE A 58 2.89 2.84 -7.33
CA ILE A 58 4.18 2.62 -6.65
C ILE A 58 3.93 2.51 -5.16
N ASN A 59 4.59 1.54 -4.52
CA ASN A 59 4.58 1.35 -3.07
C ASN A 59 5.96 1.65 -2.51
N THR A 60 6.03 2.41 -1.44
CA THR A 60 7.28 2.72 -0.73
C THR A 60 7.13 2.40 0.74
N LEU A 61 8.05 1.61 1.29
CA LEU A 61 8.11 1.32 2.71
C LEU A 61 8.74 2.51 3.45
N VAL A 62 8.05 3.02 4.46
CA VAL A 62 8.50 4.14 5.30
C VAL A 62 9.16 3.59 6.55
N THR A 63 10.48 3.74 6.63
CA THR A 63 11.34 3.31 7.74
C THR A 63 12.30 4.44 8.11
N ALA A 64 13.09 4.24 9.16
CA ALA A 64 14.14 5.19 9.53
C ALA A 64 15.19 5.37 8.38
N GLU A 65 15.39 4.31 7.59
CA GLU A 65 16.36 4.30 6.49
C GLU A 65 15.83 4.99 5.21
N THR A 66 14.50 4.98 5.00
CA THR A 66 13.89 5.46 3.74
C THR A 66 13.20 6.82 3.86
N VAL A 67 12.91 7.27 5.09
CA VAL A 67 12.07 8.45 5.32
C VAL A 67 12.64 9.74 4.72
N ASP A 68 13.96 9.91 4.73
CA ASP A 68 14.60 11.10 4.16
C ASP A 68 14.65 11.07 2.63
N ASP A 69 14.42 9.92 2.04
CA ASP A 69 14.46 9.70 0.59
C ASP A 69 13.09 9.92 -0.09
N LEU A 70 12.03 10.07 0.69
CA LEU A 70 10.66 10.21 0.17
C LEU A 70 10.47 11.35 -0.83
N PRO A 71 11.08 12.56 -0.65
CA PRO A 71 10.94 13.64 -1.64
C PRO A 71 11.53 13.27 -3.01
N ASP A 72 12.66 12.57 -3.05
CA ASP A 72 13.33 12.16 -4.29
C ASP A 72 12.61 10.98 -4.94
N ILE A 73 12.13 10.02 -4.14
CA ILE A 73 11.24 8.95 -4.62
C ILE A 73 9.97 9.56 -5.24
N HIS A 74 9.35 10.56 -4.60
CA HIS A 74 8.16 11.23 -5.13
C HIS A 74 8.43 11.85 -6.51
N ARG A 75 9.58 12.51 -6.69
CA ARG A 75 9.99 13.06 -7.99
C ARG A 75 10.06 11.96 -9.05
N THR A 76 10.73 10.86 -8.76
CA THR A 76 10.84 9.69 -9.65
C THR A 76 9.48 9.10 -9.98
N VAL A 77 8.59 8.95 -9.00
CA VAL A 77 7.23 8.41 -9.19
C VAL A 77 6.39 9.32 -10.10
N ARG A 78 6.54 10.64 -9.97
CA ARG A 78 5.90 11.62 -10.88
C ARG A 78 6.43 11.54 -12.31
N GLU A 79 7.75 11.45 -12.47
CA GLU A 79 8.42 11.34 -13.78
C GLU A 79 8.01 10.06 -14.51
N ILE A 80 7.82 8.96 -13.80
CA ILE A 80 7.30 7.70 -14.36
C ILE A 80 5.85 7.86 -14.83
N GLY A 81 5.09 8.78 -14.24
CA GLY A 81 3.68 8.96 -14.53
C GLY A 81 2.77 7.96 -13.80
N ALA A 82 3.18 7.46 -12.63
CA ALA A 82 2.33 6.60 -11.81
C ALA A 82 1.04 7.31 -11.39
N GLU A 83 -0.07 6.60 -11.39
CA GLU A 83 -1.36 7.16 -10.96
C GLU A 83 -1.45 7.30 -9.44
N ARG A 84 -0.81 6.37 -8.72
CA ARG A 84 -0.85 6.32 -7.25
C ARG A 84 0.53 6.06 -6.68
N TRP A 85 0.81 6.69 -5.56
CA TRP A 85 1.93 6.39 -4.70
C TRP A 85 1.43 6.08 -3.29
N SER A 86 1.69 4.86 -2.81
CA SER A 86 1.26 4.40 -1.51
C SER A 86 2.43 4.28 -0.55
N LEU A 87 2.38 5.03 0.54
CA LEU A 87 3.35 5.00 1.62
C LEU A 87 2.94 3.92 2.64
N PHE A 88 3.72 2.87 2.75
CA PHE A 88 3.53 1.77 3.69
C PHE A 88 4.33 2.05 4.96
N PHE A 89 3.65 2.36 6.03
CA PHE A 89 4.32 2.54 7.32
C PHE A 89 4.73 1.18 7.89
N LEU A 90 5.95 1.10 8.40
CA LEU A 90 6.54 -0.15 8.87
C LEU A 90 5.74 -0.72 10.05
N ILE A 91 5.31 -1.98 9.91
CA ILE A 91 4.88 -2.82 11.03
C ILE A 91 6.01 -3.79 11.35
N THR A 92 6.48 -3.78 12.60
CA THR A 92 7.63 -4.58 13.05
C THR A 92 7.28 -6.06 13.24
N THR A 93 6.85 -6.71 12.16
CA THR A 93 6.57 -8.15 12.11
C THR A 93 7.49 -8.85 11.12
N GLY A 94 7.75 -10.14 11.30
CA GLY A 94 8.58 -10.91 10.41
C GLY A 94 9.95 -10.26 10.19
N ARG A 95 10.36 -10.08 8.93
CA ARG A 95 11.60 -9.40 8.54
C ARG A 95 11.62 -7.90 8.88
N GLY A 96 10.44 -7.28 9.03
CA GLY A 96 10.34 -5.88 9.43
C GLY A 96 10.91 -5.59 10.83
N LYS A 97 11.14 -6.62 11.66
CA LYS A 97 11.75 -6.47 13.00
C LYS A 97 13.21 -6.00 12.94
N SER A 98 13.90 -6.19 11.83
CA SER A 98 15.29 -5.76 11.64
C SER A 98 15.42 -4.34 11.08
N LEU A 99 14.30 -3.69 10.73
CA LEU A 99 14.28 -2.34 10.19
C LEU A 99 13.95 -1.32 11.29
N GLY A 100 14.50 -0.11 11.16
CA GLY A 100 14.23 0.99 12.09
C GLY A 100 12.84 1.59 11.87
N GLN A 101 12.04 1.69 12.95
CA GLN A 101 10.83 2.51 12.90
C GLN A 101 11.18 4.00 12.95
N ILE A 102 10.39 4.81 12.26
CA ILE A 102 10.46 6.28 12.44
C ILE A 102 9.81 6.67 13.77
N THR A 103 10.27 7.79 14.34
CA THR A 103 9.65 8.33 15.55
C THR A 103 8.22 8.83 15.30
N PRO A 104 7.37 8.98 16.34
CA PRO A 104 6.04 9.57 16.19
C PRO A 104 6.08 10.96 15.54
N GLU A 105 7.05 11.80 15.88
CA GLU A 105 7.21 13.16 15.33
C GLU A 105 7.57 13.11 13.85
N ARG A 106 8.45 12.19 13.45
CA ARG A 106 8.79 11.96 12.02
C ARG A 106 7.58 11.42 11.26
N SER A 107 6.82 10.52 11.88
CA SER A 107 5.57 10.00 11.29
C SER A 107 4.57 11.12 11.04
N GLU A 108 4.34 11.99 12.04
CA GLU A 108 3.47 13.16 11.91
C GLU A 108 3.97 14.11 10.79
N ALA A 109 5.27 14.36 10.70
CA ALA A 109 5.87 15.18 9.65
C ALA A 109 5.66 14.59 8.25
N VAL A 110 5.89 13.27 8.08
CA VAL A 110 5.65 12.57 6.80
C VAL A 110 4.17 12.63 6.40
N LEU A 111 3.27 12.44 7.35
CA LEU A 111 1.83 12.46 7.06
C LEU A 111 1.35 13.87 6.69
N ASN A 112 1.83 14.92 7.36
CA ASN A 112 1.56 16.29 6.97
C ASN A 112 2.11 16.58 5.56
N TRP A 113 3.34 16.17 5.28
CA TRP A 113 3.95 16.30 3.96
C TRP A 113 3.16 15.56 2.87
N ALA A 114 2.63 14.38 3.16
CA ALA A 114 1.78 13.62 2.23
C ALA A 114 0.43 14.31 1.99
N ILE A 115 -0.17 14.90 3.04
CA ILE A 115 -1.44 15.64 2.96
C ILE A 115 -1.28 16.91 2.10
N ASP A 116 -0.16 17.61 2.19
CA ASP A 116 0.11 18.79 1.36
C ASP A 116 0.08 18.47 -0.15
N ARG A 117 0.23 17.18 -0.51
CA ARG A 117 0.20 16.66 -1.88
C ARG A 117 -1.15 16.09 -2.33
N MET A 118 -2.16 16.11 -1.45
CA MET A 118 -3.52 15.61 -1.80
C MET A 118 -4.15 16.33 -3.00
N GLY A 119 -3.71 17.56 -3.30
CA GLY A 119 -4.18 18.35 -4.46
C GLY A 119 -3.48 18.01 -5.77
N GLU A 120 -2.42 17.20 -5.75
CA GLU A 120 -1.71 16.81 -6.96
C GLU A 120 -2.57 15.84 -7.80
N ARG A 121 -2.62 16.10 -9.12
CA ARG A 121 -3.41 15.21 -10.01
C ARG A 121 -2.82 13.82 -10.12
N ARG A 122 -1.47 13.71 -10.12
CA ARG A 122 -0.70 12.46 -10.17
C ARG A 122 0.69 12.68 -9.57
N PRO A 123 1.18 11.71 -8.78
CA PRO A 123 0.44 10.56 -8.24
C PRO A 123 -0.55 10.97 -7.14
N VAL A 124 -1.64 10.23 -7.01
CA VAL A 124 -2.47 10.33 -5.79
C VAL A 124 -1.70 9.68 -4.66
N VAL A 125 -1.29 10.48 -3.67
CA VAL A 125 -0.55 10.00 -2.50
C VAL A 125 -1.52 9.39 -1.49
N THR A 126 -1.24 8.17 -1.05
CA THR A 126 -2.03 7.45 -0.04
C THR A 126 -1.12 6.81 0.99
N THR A 127 -1.69 6.40 2.12
CA THR A 127 -0.96 5.69 3.17
C THR A 127 -1.58 4.33 3.46
N THR A 128 -0.76 3.39 3.92
CA THR A 128 -1.16 2.08 4.40
C THR A 128 -0.51 1.88 5.76
N GLU A 129 -1.23 1.26 6.69
CA GLU A 129 -0.80 1.02 8.08
C GLU A 129 -0.53 2.34 8.88
N ALA A 130 -1.23 3.40 8.51
CA ALA A 130 -1.14 4.71 9.16
C ALA A 130 -2.53 5.29 9.45
N PRO A 131 -3.29 4.73 10.40
CA PRO A 131 -4.67 5.17 10.67
C PRO A 131 -4.75 6.64 11.12
N HIS A 132 -3.68 7.18 11.72
CA HIS A 132 -3.58 8.58 12.12
C HIS A 132 -3.50 9.56 10.94
N TYR A 133 -3.22 9.10 9.71
CA TYR A 133 -3.35 9.92 8.49
C TYR A 133 -4.76 10.54 8.38
N ARG A 134 -5.80 9.73 8.65
CA ARG A 134 -7.18 10.20 8.64
C ARG A 134 -7.43 11.32 9.65
N ARG A 135 -6.89 11.19 10.87
CA ARG A 135 -7.01 12.23 11.90
C ARG A 135 -6.43 13.56 11.42
N ILE A 136 -5.20 13.53 10.91
CA ILE A 136 -4.52 14.73 10.42
C ILE A 136 -5.27 15.33 9.22
N ALA A 137 -5.69 14.50 8.28
CA ALA A 137 -6.44 14.95 7.11
C ALA A 137 -7.78 15.61 7.49
N LEU A 138 -8.53 15.03 8.45
CA LEU A 138 -9.78 15.60 8.95
C LEU A 138 -9.56 16.93 9.68
N THR A 139 -8.51 17.06 10.46
CA THR A 139 -8.20 18.34 11.16
C THR A 139 -7.80 19.45 10.20
N ARG A 140 -7.13 19.13 9.10
CA ARG A 140 -6.60 20.13 8.15
C ARG A 140 -7.52 20.41 6.97
N HIS A 141 -8.29 19.43 6.50
CA HIS A 141 -9.05 19.51 5.24
C HIS A 141 -10.41 18.79 5.31
N ALA A 142 -11.20 19.06 6.35
CA ALA A 142 -12.50 18.42 6.55
C ALA A 142 -13.40 18.44 5.29
N ALA A 143 -13.39 19.56 4.54
CA ALA A 143 -14.18 19.74 3.32
C ALA A 143 -13.61 19.03 2.07
N SER A 144 -12.33 18.59 2.09
CA SER A 144 -11.66 18.01 0.93
C SER A 144 -11.73 16.46 0.89
N LEU A 145 -12.07 15.83 2.01
CA LEU A 145 -12.08 14.38 2.17
C LEU A 145 -13.34 13.71 1.59
N GLU A 146 -14.37 14.49 1.28
CA GLU A 146 -15.61 13.99 0.65
C GLU A 146 -15.40 13.58 -0.82
N ARG A 147 -14.27 13.96 -1.42
CA ARG A 147 -13.92 13.62 -2.80
C ARG A 147 -12.92 12.45 -2.85
N ALA A 148 -13.38 11.24 -2.55
CA ALA A 148 -12.57 10.06 -2.80
C ALA A 148 -12.25 9.94 -4.30
N PRO A 149 -10.98 9.66 -4.69
CA PRO A 149 -10.66 9.47 -6.10
C PRO A 149 -11.40 8.25 -6.65
N ALA A 150 -12.05 8.40 -7.81
CA ALA A 150 -12.61 7.29 -8.55
C ALA A 150 -11.49 6.54 -9.30
N GLY A 151 -11.59 5.22 -9.41
CA GLY A 151 -10.65 4.42 -10.19
C GLY A 151 -10.34 3.06 -9.56
N PRO A 152 -9.46 2.25 -10.19
CA PRO A 152 -9.13 0.89 -9.73
C PRO A 152 -8.57 0.82 -8.31
N PHE A 153 -8.01 1.91 -7.81
CA PHE A 153 -7.49 2.05 -6.45
C PHE A 153 -8.39 2.88 -5.54
N ALA A 154 -9.63 3.23 -5.98
CA ALA A 154 -10.56 3.96 -5.15
C ALA A 154 -10.91 3.14 -3.91
N ARG A 155 -10.37 3.56 -2.76
CA ARG A 155 -10.71 3.02 -1.45
C ARG A 155 -11.18 4.19 -0.59
N GLY A 156 -12.25 3.98 0.15
CA GLY A 156 -12.71 4.97 1.12
C GLY A 156 -11.64 5.30 2.17
N LEU A 157 -11.96 6.17 3.10
CA LEU A 157 -11.04 6.72 4.14
C LEU A 157 -10.47 5.68 5.12
N GLY A 158 -10.30 4.47 4.71
CA GLY A 158 -9.68 3.37 5.43
C GLY A 158 -10.46 2.07 5.31
N ILE A 159 -9.72 0.97 5.30
CA ILE A 159 -10.26 -0.38 5.47
C ILE A 159 -10.05 -0.72 6.94
N ARG A 160 -11.07 -1.24 7.61
CA ARG A 160 -10.94 -1.83 8.95
C ARG A 160 -10.70 -3.34 8.78
N ASP A 161 -9.84 -3.89 9.61
CA ASP A 161 -9.61 -5.33 9.68
C ASP A 161 -10.96 -6.07 9.86
N GLY A 162 -11.19 -7.09 9.04
CA GLY A 162 -12.43 -7.86 9.06
C GLY A 162 -13.68 -7.17 8.47
N ASN A 163 -13.55 -5.92 7.96
CA ASN A 163 -14.64 -5.23 7.28
C ASN A 163 -14.29 -4.97 5.81
N GLY A 164 -14.86 -5.78 4.91
CA GLY A 164 -14.54 -5.76 3.48
C GLY A 164 -13.23 -6.50 3.11
N VAL A 165 -12.53 -7.06 4.10
CA VAL A 165 -11.27 -7.80 3.92
C VAL A 165 -11.21 -8.97 4.88
N MET A 166 -10.58 -10.05 4.45
CA MET A 166 -10.08 -11.15 5.29
C MET A 166 -8.71 -11.58 4.80
N PHE A 167 -7.94 -12.19 5.67
CA PHE A 167 -6.65 -12.77 5.37
C PHE A 167 -6.71 -14.29 5.56
N ILE A 168 -6.07 -15.04 4.65
CA ILE A 168 -5.89 -16.47 4.78
C ILE A 168 -4.40 -16.74 4.87
N SER A 169 -3.96 -17.30 5.99
CA SER A 169 -2.55 -17.62 6.22
C SER A 169 -2.09 -18.79 5.36
N HIS A 170 -0.77 -19.01 5.30
CA HIS A 170 -0.18 -20.15 4.60
C HIS A 170 -0.57 -21.50 5.22
N THR A 171 -1.03 -21.51 6.47
CA THR A 171 -1.57 -22.68 7.16
C THR A 171 -3.08 -22.88 6.91
N GLY A 172 -3.74 -21.90 6.30
CA GLY A 172 -5.17 -21.92 6.00
C GLY A 172 -6.04 -21.27 7.06
N GLU A 173 -5.46 -20.60 8.06
CA GLU A 173 -6.22 -19.83 9.05
C GLU A 173 -6.87 -18.62 8.41
N VAL A 174 -8.16 -18.42 8.68
CA VAL A 174 -8.90 -17.24 8.25
C VAL A 174 -8.89 -16.22 9.39
N GLN A 175 -8.36 -15.04 9.12
CA GLN A 175 -8.11 -13.97 10.08
C GLN A 175 -8.65 -12.63 9.55
N PRO A 176 -8.93 -11.62 10.41
CA PRO A 176 -9.40 -10.31 9.96
C PRO A 176 -8.39 -9.56 9.08
N SER A 177 -7.10 -9.69 9.37
CA SER A 177 -5.99 -9.22 8.54
C SER A 177 -4.72 -10.01 8.86
N GLY A 178 -3.67 -9.85 8.07
CA GLY A 178 -2.36 -10.45 8.33
C GLY A 178 -1.63 -9.87 9.56
N PHE A 179 -2.14 -8.79 10.14
CA PHE A 179 -1.57 -8.12 11.32
C PHE A 179 -2.41 -8.30 12.59
N LEU A 180 -3.62 -8.87 12.46
CA LEU A 180 -4.50 -9.20 13.56
C LEU A 180 -4.68 -10.74 13.61
N PRO A 181 -3.80 -11.48 14.30
CA PRO A 181 -3.74 -12.94 14.24
C PRO A 181 -4.80 -13.59 15.14
N LEU A 182 -6.06 -13.21 14.95
CA LEU A 182 -7.22 -13.81 15.58
C LEU A 182 -7.88 -14.77 14.58
N THR A 183 -7.76 -16.07 14.83
CA THR A 183 -8.28 -17.10 13.93
C THR A 183 -9.79 -17.26 14.08
N ALA A 184 -10.52 -16.97 13.00
CA ALA A 184 -11.98 -17.14 12.91
C ALA A 184 -12.41 -18.53 12.40
N GLY A 185 -11.50 -19.26 11.78
CA GLY A 185 -11.74 -20.59 11.21
C GLY A 185 -10.63 -20.99 10.24
N TYR A 186 -10.81 -22.10 9.53
CA TYR A 186 -9.82 -22.66 8.65
C TYR A 186 -10.37 -22.88 7.24
N ALA A 187 -9.75 -22.30 6.23
CA ALA A 187 -10.15 -22.40 4.82
C ALA A 187 -10.04 -23.82 4.24
N ARG A 188 -9.30 -24.73 4.92
CA ARG A 188 -9.15 -26.14 4.51
C ARG A 188 -10.33 -27.01 4.92
N THR A 189 -11.06 -26.61 5.94
CA THR A 189 -12.18 -27.38 6.52
C THR A 189 -13.52 -26.71 6.33
N ASP A 190 -13.54 -25.43 6.00
CA ASP A 190 -14.76 -24.67 5.82
C ASP A 190 -14.62 -23.61 4.71
N SER A 191 -15.75 -23.14 4.19
CA SER A 191 -15.80 -22.06 3.20
C SER A 191 -15.28 -20.75 3.82
N PRO A 192 -14.25 -20.11 3.26
CA PRO A 192 -13.79 -18.79 3.72
C PRO A 192 -14.91 -17.75 3.71
N LEU A 193 -15.81 -17.82 2.72
CA LEU A 193 -16.95 -16.91 2.62
C LEU A 193 -17.94 -17.12 3.76
N ARG A 194 -18.18 -18.38 4.16
CA ARG A 194 -19.04 -18.69 5.31
C ARG A 194 -18.39 -18.18 6.60
N ILE A 195 -17.11 -18.48 6.81
CA ILE A 195 -16.35 -17.98 7.97
C ILE A 195 -16.44 -16.44 8.05
N TYR A 196 -16.21 -15.75 6.95
CA TYR A 196 -16.26 -14.28 6.90
C TYR A 196 -17.65 -13.75 7.26
N ARG A 197 -18.72 -14.38 6.77
CA ARG A 197 -20.11 -13.91 6.98
C ARG A 197 -20.66 -14.25 8.35
N GLU A 198 -20.35 -15.45 8.87
CA GLU A 198 -21.06 -16.07 9.99
C GLU A 198 -20.23 -16.13 11.28
N SER A 199 -18.89 -16.03 11.21
CA SER A 199 -18.07 -16.06 12.42
C SER A 199 -18.39 -14.86 13.33
N PRO A 200 -18.57 -15.11 14.64
CA PRO A 200 -18.80 -14.06 15.62
C PRO A 200 -17.73 -12.98 15.57
N LEU A 201 -16.46 -13.35 15.45
CA LEU A 201 -15.34 -12.41 15.36
C LEU A 201 -15.53 -11.40 14.21
N PHE A 202 -15.83 -11.86 13.01
CA PHE A 202 -16.07 -10.97 11.88
C PHE A 202 -17.34 -10.14 12.02
N GLN A 203 -18.38 -10.70 12.64
CA GLN A 203 -19.62 -9.98 12.90
C GLN A 203 -19.40 -8.84 13.91
N ASP A 204 -18.66 -9.11 14.98
CA ASP A 204 -18.37 -8.10 16.01
C ASP A 204 -17.50 -6.97 15.46
N LEU A 205 -16.46 -7.28 14.65
CA LEU A 205 -15.65 -6.28 13.98
C LEU A 205 -16.45 -5.37 13.03
N ARG A 206 -17.50 -5.88 12.41
CA ARG A 206 -18.38 -5.08 11.53
C ARG A 206 -19.41 -4.24 12.29
N ARG A 207 -19.76 -4.64 13.51
CA ARG A 207 -20.72 -3.91 14.38
C ARG A 207 -20.06 -2.80 15.22
N ALA A 208 -18.73 -2.79 15.30
CA ALA A 208 -17.98 -1.78 16.04
C ALA A 208 -18.02 -0.43 15.29
N ASP A 209 -19.14 0.29 15.41
CA ASP A 209 -19.33 1.68 14.96
C ASP A 209 -19.33 2.62 16.16
#